data_b043f22288e6d46516624ae109bf0a33
#
_entry.id   b043f22288e6d46516624ae109bf0a33
#
_cell.length_a   1.000
_cell.length_b   1.000
_cell.length_c   1.000
_cell.angle_alpha   90.00
_cell.angle_beta   90.00
_cell.angle_gamma   90.00
#
_symmetry.space_group_name_H-M   'P 1'
#
loop_
_entity.id
_entity.type
_entity.pdbx_description
1 polymer ?
#
loop_
_entity_poly.entity_id
_entity_poly.type
_entity_poly.pdbx_seq_one_letter_code
_entity_poly.pdbx_strand_id
1 'polypeptide(L)'
;MATYKIITDSACDLPKEMLAQLDVTTTSLSVLFKGENRIDTVEDHKIKEVYDGLRAGETATTSAANPEGWNQAIEPVLKDGFDALVLGFSSGLSTTYQSAVIAAEELKEKYPQRKIIVIDTLCAALGQGLLVWHACRKRGEGLSLEELAAWVEENKFHLCHWFTVNDLMYLKRGGRVSAATAVLGTMLSIKPVLHVDNEGKLVNMLKARGRKASIEALAKKVEELSKDWDNEMIFICHGDCLEDARALEQTLYRTVAPERIFIGNLGAVIGSHAGPGTLAVFFMGDHR
;
A
#
# COMPACT_ATOMS: atom_id res chain seq x y z
N MET A 1 10.72 19.28 -18.85
CA MET A 1 10.20 19.08 -17.49
C MET A 1 8.82 18.45 -17.64
N ALA A 2 8.43 17.55 -16.77
CA ALA A 2 7.07 16.96 -16.79
C ALA A 2 6.03 18.06 -16.63
N THR A 3 4.95 17.99 -17.42
CA THR A 3 3.84 18.96 -17.40
C THR A 3 2.75 18.57 -16.40
N TYR A 4 2.98 17.52 -15.62
CA TYR A 4 2.05 16.95 -14.64
C TYR A 4 2.75 16.51 -13.35
N LYS A 5 1.97 16.36 -12.29
CA LYS A 5 2.41 15.84 -10.98
C LYS A 5 1.70 14.54 -10.66
N ILE A 6 2.36 13.68 -9.87
CA ILE A 6 1.78 12.47 -9.31
C ILE A 6 1.29 12.77 -7.89
N ILE A 7 0.05 12.38 -7.61
CA ILE A 7 -0.61 12.57 -6.31
C ILE A 7 -1.10 11.20 -5.85
N THR A 8 -0.94 10.89 -4.59
CA THR A 8 -1.43 9.64 -3.98
C THR A 8 -2.01 9.91 -2.59
N ASP A 9 -2.29 8.88 -1.83
CA ASP A 9 -2.74 8.98 -0.44
C ASP A 9 -1.77 8.31 0.53
N SER A 10 -1.94 8.55 1.82
CA SER A 10 -1.03 8.07 2.86
C SER A 10 -0.99 6.55 3.01
N ALA A 11 -2.02 5.82 2.51
CA ALA A 11 -2.02 4.36 2.51
C ALA A 11 -0.96 3.72 1.60
N CYS A 12 -0.19 4.53 0.85
CA CYS A 12 0.99 4.09 0.11
C CYS A 12 2.20 3.75 1.02
N ASP A 13 2.15 4.14 2.29
CA ASP A 13 3.16 3.89 3.33
C ASP A 13 4.60 4.35 2.98
N LEU A 14 4.75 5.21 1.97
CA LEU A 14 6.06 5.78 1.63
C LEU A 14 6.50 6.80 2.69
N PRO A 15 7.77 6.76 3.15
CA PRO A 15 8.32 7.78 4.03
C PRO A 15 8.31 9.17 3.39
N LYS A 16 8.18 10.21 4.20
CA LYS A 16 8.14 11.61 3.75
C LYS A 16 9.35 12.00 2.91
N GLU A 17 10.52 11.50 3.28
CA GLU A 17 11.78 11.73 2.58
C GLU A 17 11.74 11.14 1.16
N MET A 18 11.18 9.94 1.02
CA MET A 18 11.03 9.30 -0.29
C MET A 18 9.98 10.03 -1.14
N LEU A 19 8.84 10.40 -0.56
CA LEU A 19 7.82 11.21 -1.25
C LEU A 19 8.37 12.54 -1.76
N ALA A 20 9.18 13.22 -0.94
CA ALA A 20 9.84 14.48 -1.33
C ALA A 20 10.85 14.27 -2.47
N GLN A 21 11.68 13.21 -2.40
CA GLN A 21 12.64 12.88 -3.47
C GLN A 21 11.94 12.52 -4.78
N LEU A 22 10.79 11.87 -4.70
CA LEU A 22 9.97 11.48 -5.85
C LEU A 22 9.08 12.63 -6.36
N ASP A 23 9.05 13.79 -5.70
CA ASP A 23 8.16 14.90 -6.03
C ASP A 23 6.69 14.44 -6.14
N VAL A 24 6.21 13.77 -5.07
CA VAL A 24 4.84 13.23 -4.95
C VAL A 24 4.11 13.95 -3.83
N THR A 25 2.90 14.43 -4.13
CA THR A 25 1.99 15.02 -3.16
C THR A 25 1.06 13.93 -2.60
N THR A 26 0.70 14.02 -1.31
CA THR A 26 -0.21 13.07 -0.68
C THR A 26 -1.38 13.75 0.01
N THR A 27 -2.55 13.10 -0.02
CA THR A 27 -3.64 13.34 0.95
C THR A 27 -3.58 12.29 2.05
N SER A 28 -4.17 12.56 3.21
CA SER A 28 -4.04 11.67 4.37
C SER A 28 -5.36 11.01 4.75
N LEU A 29 -5.28 9.72 5.01
CA LEU A 29 -6.27 8.98 5.80
C LEU A 29 -6.05 9.30 7.29
N SER A 30 -6.94 8.83 8.16
CA SER A 30 -6.77 9.01 9.59
C SER A 30 -7.14 7.77 10.41
N VAL A 31 -6.63 7.74 11.63
CA VAL A 31 -6.87 6.71 12.64
C VAL A 31 -7.47 7.37 13.88
N LEU A 32 -8.61 6.89 14.34
CA LEU A 32 -9.17 7.20 15.65
C LEU A 32 -8.62 6.17 16.65
N PHE A 33 -7.76 6.62 17.54
CA PHE A 33 -7.11 5.81 18.55
C PHE A 33 -7.12 6.53 19.91
N LYS A 34 -7.56 5.83 20.97
CA LYS A 34 -7.72 6.41 22.33
C LYS A 34 -8.56 7.69 22.37
N GLY A 35 -9.58 7.78 21.52
CA GLY A 35 -10.45 8.97 21.44
C GLY A 35 -9.87 10.15 20.65
N GLU A 36 -8.64 10.03 20.14
CA GLU A 36 -7.98 11.04 19.33
C GLU A 36 -7.99 10.66 17.83
N ASN A 37 -8.39 11.60 16.98
CA ASN A 37 -8.26 11.44 15.54
C ASN A 37 -6.86 11.86 15.11
N ARG A 38 -6.07 10.93 14.59
CA ARG A 38 -4.67 11.12 14.19
C ARG A 38 -4.53 10.93 12.69
N ILE A 39 -3.74 11.78 12.07
CA ILE A 39 -3.33 11.61 10.68
C ILE A 39 -2.50 10.33 10.54
N ASP A 40 -2.75 9.59 9.46
CA ASP A 40 -1.98 8.38 9.13
C ASP A 40 -0.48 8.70 8.99
N THR A 41 0.34 7.78 9.43
CA THR A 41 1.80 7.98 9.48
C THR A 41 2.55 6.66 9.45
N VAL A 42 3.77 6.72 8.94
CA VAL A 42 4.78 5.64 9.01
C VAL A 42 5.94 5.99 9.96
N GLU A 43 5.84 7.09 10.72
CA GLU A 43 6.88 7.52 11.67
C GLU A 43 6.95 6.56 12.87
N ASP A 44 8.13 5.98 13.12
CA ASP A 44 8.37 4.90 14.11
C ASP A 44 7.71 5.12 15.46
N HIS A 45 7.93 6.28 16.07
CA HIS A 45 7.44 6.55 17.43
C HIS A 45 5.91 6.67 17.51
N LYS A 46 5.27 7.17 16.44
CA LYS A 46 3.81 7.34 16.40
C LYS A 46 3.09 6.04 16.12
N ILE A 47 3.60 5.25 15.17
CA ILE A 47 3.01 3.94 14.87
C ILE A 47 3.25 2.94 16.00
N LYS A 48 4.42 3.00 16.66
CA LYS A 48 4.71 2.12 17.79
C LYS A 48 3.67 2.24 18.90
N GLU A 49 3.22 3.44 19.22
CA GLU A 49 2.16 3.65 20.22
C GLU A 49 0.85 2.93 19.82
N VAL A 50 0.48 2.99 18.52
CA VAL A 50 -0.71 2.30 18.01
C VAL A 50 -0.54 0.78 18.14
N TYR A 51 0.61 0.23 17.70
CA TYR A 51 0.88 -1.21 17.79
C TYR A 51 0.94 -1.72 19.22
N ASP A 52 1.54 -0.97 20.14
CA ASP A 52 1.56 -1.33 21.57
C ASP A 52 0.16 -1.35 22.17
N GLY A 53 -0.69 -0.38 21.83
CA GLY A 53 -2.09 -0.37 22.25
C GLY A 53 -2.89 -1.53 21.66
N LEU A 54 -2.71 -1.85 20.39
CA LEU A 54 -3.35 -3.01 19.75
C LEU A 54 -2.96 -4.33 20.45
N ARG A 55 -1.67 -4.48 20.84
CA ARG A 55 -1.22 -5.65 21.65
C ARG A 55 -1.84 -5.68 23.03
N ALA A 56 -2.09 -4.51 23.62
CA ALA A 56 -2.78 -4.39 24.91
C ALA A 56 -4.30 -4.62 24.81
N GLY A 57 -4.83 -4.90 23.61
CA GLY A 57 -6.26 -5.15 23.39
C GLY A 57 -7.08 -3.89 23.10
N GLU A 58 -6.44 -2.75 22.92
CA GLU A 58 -7.12 -1.52 22.48
C GLU A 58 -7.61 -1.66 21.04
N THR A 59 -8.58 -0.85 20.65
CA THR A 59 -9.13 -0.83 19.30
C THR A 59 -8.83 0.50 18.63
N ALA A 60 -8.66 0.44 17.31
CA ALA A 60 -8.55 1.60 16.45
C ALA A 60 -9.59 1.50 15.32
N THR A 61 -10.11 2.64 14.90
CA THR A 61 -10.94 2.75 13.69
C THR A 61 -10.32 3.75 12.73
N THR A 62 -10.63 3.62 11.45
CA THR A 62 -9.98 4.43 10.42
C THR A 62 -10.98 5.18 9.58
N SER A 63 -10.57 6.33 9.04
CA SER A 63 -11.34 7.09 8.07
C SER A 63 -10.56 7.22 6.76
N ALA A 64 -11.28 7.03 5.66
CA ALA A 64 -10.75 7.26 4.32
C ALA A 64 -10.41 8.74 4.11
N ALA A 65 -9.51 9.05 3.16
CA ALA A 65 -9.37 10.40 2.66
C ALA A 65 -10.69 10.82 1.99
N ASN A 66 -11.21 11.98 2.39
CA ASN A 66 -12.47 12.51 1.89
C ASN A 66 -12.24 13.42 0.67
N PRO A 67 -13.30 13.84 -0.08
CA PRO A 67 -13.15 14.71 -1.24
C PRO A 67 -12.45 16.03 -0.92
N GLU A 68 -12.69 16.63 0.24
CA GLU A 68 -12.01 17.87 0.65
C GLU A 68 -10.50 17.69 0.80
N GLY A 69 -10.05 16.59 1.42
CA GLY A 69 -8.61 16.26 1.52
C GLY A 69 -7.97 16.07 0.15
N TRP A 70 -8.68 15.45 -0.80
CA TRP A 70 -8.21 15.34 -2.18
C TRP A 70 -8.19 16.69 -2.90
N ASN A 71 -9.20 17.55 -2.72
CA ASN A 71 -9.21 18.93 -3.25
C ASN A 71 -7.98 19.69 -2.77
N GLN A 72 -7.66 19.61 -1.47
CA GLN A 72 -6.48 20.26 -0.90
C GLN A 72 -5.16 19.75 -1.46
N ALA A 73 -5.09 18.49 -1.90
CA ALA A 73 -3.89 17.92 -2.52
C ALA A 73 -3.78 18.22 -4.02
N ILE A 74 -4.90 18.22 -4.75
CA ILE A 74 -4.92 18.34 -6.22
C ILE A 74 -4.95 19.81 -6.66
N GLU A 75 -5.77 20.63 -6.04
CA GLU A 75 -6.03 22.01 -6.52
C GLU A 75 -4.77 22.88 -6.60
N PRO A 76 -3.82 22.85 -5.64
CA PRO A 76 -2.56 23.60 -5.75
C PRO A 76 -1.76 23.24 -7.00
N VAL A 77 -1.71 21.94 -7.34
CA VAL A 77 -1.01 21.45 -8.53
C VAL A 77 -1.60 22.05 -9.81
N LEU A 78 -2.94 22.12 -9.90
CA LEU A 78 -3.63 22.70 -11.05
C LEU A 78 -3.44 24.22 -11.13
N LYS A 79 -3.45 24.92 -9.99
CA LYS A 79 -3.18 26.37 -9.88
C LYS A 79 -1.77 26.72 -10.36
N ASP A 80 -0.79 25.86 -10.03
CA ASP A 80 0.60 26.02 -10.46
C ASP A 80 0.83 25.69 -11.95
N GLY A 81 -0.24 25.32 -12.66
CA GLY A 81 -0.21 25.10 -14.10
C GLY A 81 0.15 23.68 -14.53
N PHE A 82 0.16 22.71 -13.61
CA PHE A 82 0.38 21.31 -13.92
C PHE A 82 -0.93 20.53 -14.09
N ASP A 83 -0.89 19.47 -14.85
CA ASP A 83 -1.90 18.42 -14.86
C ASP A 83 -1.64 17.43 -13.70
N ALA A 84 -2.60 16.54 -13.42
CA ALA A 84 -2.51 15.62 -12.28
C ALA A 84 -2.77 14.16 -12.65
N LEU A 85 -1.87 13.26 -12.20
CA LEU A 85 -2.10 11.82 -12.14
C LEU A 85 -2.33 11.43 -10.68
N VAL A 86 -3.54 10.98 -10.36
CA VAL A 86 -3.95 10.58 -9.01
C VAL A 86 -3.97 9.06 -8.92
N LEU A 87 -3.17 8.50 -8.04
CA LEU A 87 -3.04 7.06 -7.79
C LEU A 87 -3.66 6.74 -6.43
N GLY A 88 -4.90 6.27 -6.43
CA GLY A 88 -5.67 6.06 -5.21
C GLY A 88 -5.54 4.64 -4.63
N PHE A 89 -5.66 4.54 -3.31
CA PHE A 89 -5.76 3.28 -2.55
C PHE A 89 -6.90 2.40 -3.07
N SER A 90 -6.71 1.08 -3.08
CA SER A 90 -7.66 0.10 -3.61
C SER A 90 -9.11 0.36 -3.20
N SER A 91 -9.99 0.46 -4.20
CA SER A 91 -11.45 0.54 -4.00
C SER A 91 -12.04 -0.72 -3.37
N GLY A 92 -11.36 -1.85 -3.48
CA GLY A 92 -11.73 -3.11 -2.81
C GLY A 92 -11.56 -3.07 -1.29
N LEU A 93 -10.83 -2.06 -0.75
CA LEU A 93 -10.48 -1.95 0.67
C LEU A 93 -10.98 -0.67 1.34
N SER A 94 -11.18 0.41 0.58
CA SER A 94 -11.50 1.74 1.09
C SER A 94 -12.29 2.56 0.07
N THR A 95 -13.03 3.56 0.55
CA THR A 95 -13.70 4.57 -0.29
C THR A 95 -12.77 5.72 -0.71
N THR A 96 -11.48 5.65 -0.39
CA THR A 96 -10.49 6.69 -0.68
C THR A 96 -10.41 7.01 -2.17
N TYR A 97 -10.40 5.99 -3.03
CA TYR A 97 -10.42 6.18 -4.49
C TYR A 97 -11.69 6.89 -4.97
N GLN A 98 -12.88 6.48 -4.50
CA GLN A 98 -14.14 7.12 -4.88
C GLN A 98 -14.17 8.60 -4.48
N SER A 99 -13.59 8.93 -3.33
CA SER A 99 -13.45 10.33 -2.88
C SER A 99 -12.54 11.13 -3.81
N ALA A 100 -11.47 10.52 -4.34
CA ALA A 100 -10.59 11.14 -5.34
C ALA A 100 -11.34 11.42 -6.65
N VAL A 101 -12.18 10.48 -7.10
CA VAL A 101 -13.01 10.66 -8.31
C VAL A 101 -13.96 11.85 -8.14
N ILE A 102 -14.66 11.95 -7.00
CA ILE A 102 -15.57 13.07 -6.71
C ILE A 102 -14.80 14.40 -6.75
N ALA A 103 -13.67 14.50 -6.06
CA ALA A 103 -12.85 15.71 -6.05
C ALA A 103 -12.34 16.08 -7.46
N ALA A 104 -11.93 15.08 -8.24
CA ALA A 104 -11.46 15.31 -9.60
C ALA A 104 -12.57 15.85 -10.52
N GLU A 105 -13.82 15.37 -10.40
CA GLU A 105 -14.93 15.89 -11.19
C GLU A 105 -15.23 17.37 -10.86
N GLU A 106 -15.28 17.73 -9.58
CA GLU A 106 -15.43 19.12 -9.13
C GLU A 106 -14.29 20.02 -9.67
N LEU A 107 -13.06 19.54 -9.62
CA LEU A 107 -11.89 20.30 -10.07
C LEU A 107 -11.80 20.41 -11.60
N LYS A 108 -12.28 19.43 -12.37
CA LYS A 108 -12.38 19.51 -13.83
C LYS A 108 -13.33 20.64 -14.27
N GLU A 109 -14.44 20.84 -13.57
CA GLU A 109 -15.35 21.96 -13.84
C GLU A 109 -14.68 23.32 -13.56
N LYS A 110 -13.89 23.39 -12.48
CA LYS A 110 -13.20 24.62 -12.06
C LYS A 110 -11.95 24.93 -12.91
N TYR A 111 -11.26 23.89 -13.41
CA TYR A 111 -10.02 24.00 -14.19
C TYR A 111 -10.13 23.25 -15.53
N PRO A 112 -11.04 23.66 -16.44
CA PRO A 112 -11.33 22.92 -17.68
C PRO A 112 -10.13 22.84 -18.64
N GLN A 113 -9.11 23.68 -18.45
CA GLN A 113 -7.86 23.64 -19.21
C GLN A 113 -6.82 22.63 -18.68
N ARG A 114 -7.10 21.99 -17.54
CA ARG A 114 -6.21 21.02 -16.89
C ARG A 114 -6.74 19.61 -17.06
N LYS A 115 -5.82 18.67 -17.18
CA LYS A 115 -6.16 17.24 -17.19
C LYS A 115 -5.97 16.65 -15.79
N ILE A 116 -6.94 15.86 -15.35
CA ILE A 116 -6.88 15.10 -14.11
C ILE A 116 -7.25 13.67 -14.46
N ILE A 117 -6.30 12.73 -14.29
CA ILE A 117 -6.52 11.29 -14.43
C ILE A 117 -6.47 10.67 -13.04
N VAL A 118 -7.51 9.92 -12.68
CA VAL A 118 -7.60 9.21 -11.39
C VAL A 118 -7.63 7.72 -11.66
N ILE A 119 -6.71 6.99 -11.06
CA ILE A 119 -6.56 5.55 -11.22
C ILE A 119 -6.80 4.84 -9.89
N ASP A 120 -7.67 3.85 -9.89
CA ASP A 120 -7.74 2.85 -8.84
C ASP A 120 -6.54 1.92 -8.98
N THR A 121 -5.60 2.02 -8.06
CA THR A 121 -4.39 1.18 -8.12
C THR A 121 -4.68 -0.28 -7.83
N LEU A 122 -5.79 -0.57 -7.14
CA LEU A 122 -6.09 -1.89 -6.58
C LEU A 122 -4.95 -2.40 -5.67
N CYS A 123 -4.13 -1.49 -5.16
CA CYS A 123 -2.97 -1.73 -4.30
C CYS A 123 -3.19 -1.18 -2.90
N ALA A 124 -2.33 -1.59 -1.96
CA ALA A 124 -2.34 -1.19 -0.56
C ALA A 124 -0.91 -1.15 0.00
N ALA A 125 -0.70 -0.39 1.08
CA ALA A 125 0.56 -0.32 1.80
C ALA A 125 1.74 0.02 0.87
N LEU A 126 2.95 -0.44 1.18
CA LEU A 126 4.11 -0.27 0.30
C LEU A 126 3.95 -0.91 -1.08
N GLY A 127 2.89 -1.70 -1.35
CA GLY A 127 2.57 -2.14 -2.70
C GLY A 127 2.03 -0.99 -3.56
N GLN A 128 1.14 -0.14 -3.01
CA GLN A 128 0.79 1.12 -3.64
C GLN A 128 2.02 2.02 -3.76
N GLY A 129 2.85 2.07 -2.71
CA GLY A 129 4.11 2.81 -2.71
C GLY A 129 5.07 2.37 -3.82
N LEU A 130 5.20 1.07 -4.08
CA LEU A 130 6.05 0.54 -5.14
C LEU A 130 5.51 0.92 -6.53
N LEU A 131 4.18 0.87 -6.73
CA LEU A 131 3.57 1.34 -7.98
C LEU A 131 3.80 2.83 -8.20
N VAL A 132 3.67 3.66 -7.15
CA VAL A 132 4.00 5.10 -7.18
C VAL A 132 5.48 5.32 -7.51
N TRP A 133 6.38 4.54 -6.91
CA TRP A 133 7.81 4.62 -7.19
C TRP A 133 8.11 4.31 -8.66
N HIS A 134 7.55 3.24 -9.22
CA HIS A 134 7.69 2.91 -10.66
C HIS A 134 7.10 4.01 -11.55
N ALA A 135 5.91 4.53 -11.21
CA ALA A 135 5.29 5.64 -11.96
C ALA A 135 6.19 6.88 -12.00
N CYS A 136 6.84 7.22 -10.87
CA CYS A 136 7.78 8.34 -10.82
C CYS A 136 9.03 8.09 -11.69
N ARG A 137 9.54 6.86 -11.74
CA ARG A 137 10.64 6.51 -12.64
C ARG A 137 10.24 6.66 -14.10
N LYS A 138 9.07 6.13 -14.48
CA LYS A 138 8.54 6.25 -15.85
C LYS A 138 8.29 7.71 -16.23
N ARG A 139 7.83 8.55 -15.31
CA ARG A 139 7.79 10.01 -15.50
C ARG A 139 9.18 10.58 -15.76
N GLY A 140 10.20 10.13 -15.03
CA GLY A 140 11.61 10.52 -15.20
C GLY A 140 12.19 10.09 -16.56
N GLU A 141 11.71 8.97 -17.13
CA GLU A 141 12.04 8.50 -18.48
C GLU A 141 11.36 9.33 -19.58
N GLY A 142 10.42 10.22 -19.23
CA GLY A 142 9.81 11.19 -20.14
C GLY A 142 8.42 10.83 -20.66
N LEU A 143 7.73 9.83 -20.06
CA LEU A 143 6.36 9.50 -20.43
C LEU A 143 5.44 10.70 -20.22
N SER A 144 4.54 10.95 -21.16
CA SER A 144 3.42 11.89 -21.02
C SER A 144 2.43 11.40 -19.95
N LEU A 145 1.51 12.27 -19.56
CA LEU A 145 0.47 11.94 -18.58
C LEU A 145 -0.36 10.71 -19.03
N GLU A 146 -0.78 10.69 -20.29
CA GLU A 146 -1.59 9.64 -20.87
C GLU A 146 -0.83 8.32 -21.01
N GLU A 147 0.44 8.38 -21.44
CA GLU A 147 1.29 7.19 -21.55
C GLU A 147 1.58 6.60 -20.17
N LEU A 148 1.83 7.46 -19.16
CA LEU A 148 2.04 6.99 -17.80
C LEU A 148 0.77 6.40 -17.19
N ALA A 149 -0.38 7.03 -17.43
CA ALA A 149 -1.67 6.49 -16.97
C ALA A 149 -1.95 5.10 -17.58
N ALA A 150 -1.71 4.93 -18.88
CA ALA A 150 -1.84 3.66 -19.57
C ALA A 150 -0.87 2.60 -19.00
N TRP A 151 0.38 3.00 -18.76
CA TRP A 151 1.38 2.12 -18.14
C TRP A 151 0.94 1.65 -16.74
N VAL A 152 0.42 2.56 -15.90
CA VAL A 152 -0.07 2.21 -14.55
C VAL A 152 -1.26 1.27 -14.63
N GLU A 153 -2.23 1.52 -15.53
CA GLU A 153 -3.41 0.66 -15.71
C GLU A 153 -3.04 -0.77 -16.12
N GLU A 154 -2.04 -0.93 -16.98
CA GLU A 154 -1.53 -2.23 -17.39
C GLU A 154 -0.75 -2.91 -16.27
N ASN A 155 0.18 -2.19 -15.64
CA ASN A 155 1.17 -2.79 -14.72
C ASN A 155 0.65 -2.98 -13.28
N LYS A 156 -0.46 -2.33 -12.89
CA LYS A 156 -1.05 -2.55 -11.56
C LYS A 156 -1.44 -4.01 -11.31
N PHE A 157 -1.73 -4.79 -12.35
CA PHE A 157 -2.04 -6.23 -12.25
C PHE A 157 -0.80 -7.13 -12.17
N HIS A 158 0.37 -6.58 -12.43
CA HIS A 158 1.67 -7.22 -12.28
C HIS A 158 2.34 -6.92 -10.94
N LEU A 159 1.78 -5.98 -10.16
CA LEU A 159 2.30 -5.65 -8.85
C LEU A 159 1.75 -6.62 -7.80
N CYS A 160 2.57 -7.57 -7.42
CA CYS A 160 2.26 -8.62 -6.46
C CYS A 160 2.27 -8.10 -5.02
N HIS A 161 1.28 -8.51 -4.24
CA HIS A 161 1.16 -8.24 -2.81
C HIS A 161 1.04 -9.57 -2.08
N TRP A 162 2.06 -10.01 -1.39
CA TRP A 162 1.99 -11.22 -0.57
C TRP A 162 2.31 -10.89 0.88
N PHE A 163 1.47 -11.36 1.80
CA PHE A 163 1.62 -11.00 3.20
C PHE A 163 1.13 -12.10 4.14
N THR A 164 1.59 -12.05 5.39
CA THR A 164 1.14 -12.88 6.49
C THR A 164 0.79 -12.02 7.68
N VAL A 165 -0.18 -12.43 8.47
CA VAL A 165 -0.60 -11.77 9.70
C VAL A 165 -0.46 -12.71 10.89
N ASN A 166 -0.27 -12.16 12.07
CA ASN A 166 -0.26 -12.97 13.30
C ASN A 166 -1.67 -13.42 13.70
N ASP A 167 -2.68 -12.58 13.46
CA ASP A 167 -4.06 -12.83 13.83
C ASP A 167 -5.02 -12.25 12.79
N LEU A 168 -5.79 -13.11 12.13
CA LEU A 168 -6.83 -12.72 11.16
C LEU A 168 -8.00 -11.94 11.79
N MET A 169 -8.14 -11.96 13.11
CA MET A 169 -9.23 -11.25 13.79
C MET A 169 -9.15 -9.74 13.61
N TYR A 170 -7.96 -9.17 13.39
CA TYR A 170 -7.81 -7.76 13.05
C TYR A 170 -8.47 -7.44 11.71
N LEU A 171 -8.16 -8.19 10.67
CA LEU A 171 -8.76 -8.03 9.33
C LEU A 171 -10.27 -8.27 9.32
N LYS A 172 -10.73 -9.26 10.11
CA LYS A 172 -12.17 -9.55 10.28
C LYS A 172 -12.90 -8.39 10.95
N ARG A 173 -12.38 -7.87 12.07
CA ARG A 173 -12.96 -6.72 12.78
C ARG A 173 -13.04 -5.50 11.89
N GLY A 174 -12.00 -5.29 11.07
CA GLY A 174 -11.96 -4.23 10.08
C GLY A 174 -12.87 -4.45 8.87
N GLY A 175 -13.44 -5.65 8.69
CA GLY A 175 -14.29 -5.98 7.53
C GLY A 175 -13.54 -6.17 6.22
N ARG A 176 -12.20 -6.35 6.24
CA ARG A 176 -11.37 -6.52 5.03
C ARG A 176 -11.16 -7.98 4.65
N VAL A 177 -11.60 -8.91 5.48
CA VAL A 177 -11.77 -10.34 5.13
C VAL A 177 -13.12 -10.85 5.62
N SER A 178 -13.65 -11.87 4.93
CA SER A 178 -14.92 -12.47 5.32
C SER A 178 -14.83 -13.23 6.66
N ALA A 179 -15.96 -13.40 7.33
CA ALA A 179 -16.04 -14.20 8.55
C ALA A 179 -15.57 -15.66 8.31
N ALA A 180 -15.86 -16.24 7.15
CA ALA A 180 -15.42 -17.59 6.78
C ALA A 180 -13.89 -17.70 6.68
N THR A 181 -13.23 -16.68 6.13
CA THR A 181 -11.75 -16.61 6.05
C THR A 181 -11.13 -16.57 7.45
N ALA A 182 -11.74 -15.86 8.39
CA ALA A 182 -11.19 -15.68 9.74
C ALA A 182 -11.30 -16.92 10.64
N VAL A 183 -12.28 -17.80 10.44
CA VAL A 183 -12.43 -19.06 11.21
C VAL A 183 -11.21 -19.98 11.03
N LEU A 184 -10.51 -19.86 9.90
CA LEU A 184 -9.31 -20.66 9.62
C LEU A 184 -8.08 -20.26 10.45
N GLY A 185 -8.08 -19.07 11.07
CA GLY A 185 -6.95 -18.50 11.81
C GLY A 185 -6.92 -18.73 13.31
N THR A 186 -7.91 -19.45 13.86
CA THR A 186 -8.03 -19.65 15.34
C THR A 186 -7.07 -20.69 15.92
N MET A 187 -6.32 -21.42 15.09
CA MET A 187 -5.25 -22.32 15.55
C MET A 187 -3.96 -21.53 15.80
N LEU A 188 -3.52 -21.47 17.03
CA LEU A 188 -2.38 -20.68 17.53
C LEU A 188 -1.07 -20.86 16.75
N SER A 189 -0.89 -21.99 16.07
CA SER A 189 0.31 -22.33 15.30
C SER A 189 0.17 -22.11 13.78
N ILE A 190 -1.01 -21.70 13.28
CA ILE A 190 -1.20 -21.50 11.84
C ILE A 190 -1.13 -20.01 11.51
N LYS A 191 -0.23 -19.66 10.60
CA LYS A 191 -0.08 -18.32 10.05
C LYS A 191 -0.63 -18.32 8.63
N PRO A 192 -1.67 -17.53 8.34
CA PRO A 192 -2.20 -17.42 6.98
C PRO A 192 -1.23 -16.66 6.10
N VAL A 193 -1.16 -17.05 4.83
CA VAL A 193 -0.49 -16.29 3.78
C VAL A 193 -1.56 -15.83 2.81
N LEU A 194 -1.63 -14.52 2.64
CA LEU A 194 -2.65 -13.84 1.85
C LEU A 194 -2.00 -13.10 0.68
N HIS A 195 -2.84 -12.77 -0.31
CA HIS A 195 -2.48 -11.82 -1.35
C HIS A 195 -3.61 -10.82 -1.60
N VAL A 196 -3.35 -9.83 -2.44
CA VAL A 196 -4.37 -8.93 -2.99
C VAL A 196 -4.72 -9.44 -4.40
N ASP A 197 -6.00 -9.68 -4.67
CA ASP A 197 -6.47 -10.17 -5.96
C ASP A 197 -6.65 -9.04 -7.01
N ASN A 198 -7.09 -9.39 -8.20
CA ASN A 198 -7.32 -8.44 -9.29
C ASN A 198 -8.51 -7.49 -9.05
N GLU A 199 -9.32 -7.73 -8.02
CA GLU A 199 -10.35 -6.80 -7.54
C GLU A 199 -9.85 -5.89 -6.42
N GLY A 200 -8.56 -5.98 -6.07
CA GLY A 200 -7.95 -5.21 -4.98
C GLY A 200 -8.39 -5.67 -3.58
N LYS A 201 -8.87 -6.91 -3.43
CA LYS A 201 -9.35 -7.49 -2.17
C LYS A 201 -8.35 -8.47 -1.57
N LEU A 202 -8.44 -8.67 -0.25
CA LEU A 202 -7.57 -9.60 0.47
C LEU A 202 -8.11 -11.03 0.37
N VAL A 203 -7.27 -11.95 -0.13
CA VAL A 203 -7.62 -13.37 -0.28
C VAL A 203 -6.61 -14.24 0.47
N ASN A 204 -7.12 -15.20 1.27
CA ASN A 204 -6.27 -16.17 1.95
C ASN A 204 -5.92 -17.32 1.01
N MET A 205 -4.63 -17.50 0.74
CA MET A 205 -4.13 -18.48 -0.23
C MET A 205 -3.55 -19.73 0.41
N LEU A 206 -2.78 -19.56 1.47
CA LEU A 206 -2.03 -20.65 2.08
C LEU A 206 -2.14 -20.60 3.61
N LYS A 207 -1.85 -21.74 4.24
CA LYS A 207 -1.72 -21.89 5.69
C LYS A 207 -0.32 -22.38 5.99
N ALA A 208 0.51 -21.55 6.60
CA ALA A 208 1.84 -21.92 7.05
C ALA A 208 1.80 -22.37 8.51
N ARG A 209 2.60 -23.38 8.87
CA ARG A 209 2.71 -23.84 10.25
C ARG A 209 3.86 -23.12 10.96
N GLY A 210 3.51 -22.09 11.73
CA GLY A 210 4.45 -21.25 12.45
C GLY A 210 5.00 -20.07 11.63
N ARG A 211 5.65 -19.14 12.33
CA ARG A 211 6.13 -17.88 11.74
C ARG A 211 7.21 -18.08 10.69
N LYS A 212 8.19 -18.92 10.97
CA LYS A 212 9.29 -19.21 10.04
C LYS A 212 8.76 -19.73 8.69
N ALA A 213 7.84 -20.69 8.71
CA ALA A 213 7.25 -21.23 7.49
C ALA A 213 6.42 -20.18 6.71
N SER A 214 5.80 -19.20 7.40
CA SER A 214 5.09 -18.12 6.71
C SER A 214 6.06 -17.15 6.00
N ILE A 215 7.21 -16.85 6.60
CA ILE A 215 8.26 -16.04 5.98
C ILE A 215 8.85 -16.75 4.75
N GLU A 216 9.16 -18.06 4.88
CA GLU A 216 9.64 -18.89 3.77
C GLU A 216 8.61 -18.96 2.62
N ALA A 217 7.32 -19.04 2.95
CA ALA A 217 6.26 -19.02 1.94
C ALA A 217 6.19 -17.69 1.18
N LEU A 218 6.40 -16.54 1.85
CA LEU A 218 6.48 -15.24 1.19
C LEU A 218 7.68 -15.19 0.23
N ALA A 219 8.87 -15.60 0.67
CA ALA A 219 10.06 -15.62 -0.18
C ALA A 219 9.87 -16.54 -1.41
N LYS A 220 9.25 -17.71 -1.20
CA LYS A 220 8.93 -18.63 -2.29
C LYS A 220 7.98 -18.02 -3.32
N LYS A 221 7.01 -17.20 -2.90
CA LYS A 221 6.11 -16.49 -3.83
C LYS A 221 6.85 -15.46 -4.67
N VAL A 222 7.81 -14.74 -4.09
CA VAL A 222 8.68 -13.87 -4.87
C VAL A 222 9.46 -14.68 -5.91
N GLU A 223 10.13 -15.76 -5.50
CA GLU A 223 10.91 -16.63 -6.40
C GLU A 223 10.06 -17.21 -7.53
N GLU A 224 8.83 -17.67 -7.23
CA GLU A 224 7.92 -18.27 -8.22
C GLU A 224 7.42 -17.28 -9.27
N LEU A 225 7.05 -16.06 -8.85
CA LEU A 225 6.29 -15.10 -9.66
C LEU A 225 7.15 -14.02 -10.32
N SER A 226 8.41 -13.83 -9.89
CA SER A 226 9.26 -12.76 -10.39
C SER A 226 10.37 -13.22 -11.34
N LYS A 227 10.32 -14.46 -11.83
CA LYS A 227 11.41 -15.06 -12.63
C LYS A 227 11.77 -14.30 -13.90
N ASP A 228 10.73 -13.78 -14.58
CA ASP A 228 10.87 -13.09 -15.86
C ASP A 228 10.81 -11.56 -15.71
N TRP A 229 10.90 -11.08 -14.47
CA TRP A 229 10.81 -9.67 -14.12
C TRP A 229 12.13 -9.15 -13.53
N ASP A 230 12.58 -8.03 -14.07
CA ASP A 230 13.67 -7.27 -13.48
C ASP A 230 13.13 -6.47 -12.29
N ASN A 231 13.31 -7.02 -11.09
CA ASN A 231 12.94 -6.36 -9.85
C ASN A 231 14.11 -5.54 -9.32
N GLU A 232 14.37 -4.38 -9.94
CA GLU A 232 15.34 -3.41 -9.42
C GLU A 232 15.08 -3.06 -7.95
N MET A 233 13.79 -3.06 -7.55
CA MET A 233 13.35 -2.71 -6.21
C MET A 233 12.25 -3.65 -5.73
N ILE A 234 12.47 -4.29 -4.58
CA ILE A 234 11.46 -5.03 -3.83
C ILE A 234 11.15 -4.24 -2.55
N PHE A 235 9.86 -4.10 -2.20
CA PHE A 235 9.46 -3.48 -0.95
C PHE A 235 9.00 -4.52 0.05
N ILE A 236 9.38 -4.34 1.32
CA ILE A 236 8.90 -5.11 2.48
C ILE A 236 8.30 -4.13 3.47
N CYS A 237 7.10 -4.38 4.00
CA CYS A 237 6.62 -3.64 5.16
C CYS A 237 6.30 -4.55 6.34
N HIS A 238 6.35 -3.98 7.54
CA HIS A 238 6.10 -4.71 8.77
C HIS A 238 5.27 -3.92 9.78
N GLY A 239 4.37 -4.62 10.45
CA GLY A 239 3.60 -4.12 11.59
C GLY A 239 4.33 -4.39 12.90
N ASP A 240 5.35 -3.58 13.20
CA ASP A 240 6.20 -3.65 14.40
C ASP A 240 6.81 -5.06 14.63
N CYS A 241 7.41 -5.64 13.56
CA CYS A 241 8.14 -6.91 13.57
C CYS A 241 9.38 -6.86 12.64
N LEU A 242 10.25 -5.89 12.85
CA LEU A 242 11.42 -5.61 12.01
C LEU A 242 12.34 -6.84 11.84
N GLU A 243 12.52 -7.65 12.89
CA GLU A 243 13.37 -8.85 12.83
C GLU A 243 12.85 -9.86 11.79
N ASP A 244 11.52 -10.01 11.69
CA ASP A 244 10.91 -10.87 10.67
C ASP A 244 11.11 -10.30 9.25
N ALA A 245 11.03 -8.97 9.11
CA ALA A 245 11.29 -8.29 7.83
C ALA A 245 12.75 -8.49 7.38
N ARG A 246 13.71 -8.40 8.31
CA ARG A 246 15.13 -8.68 8.04
C ARG A 246 15.37 -10.16 7.71
N ALA A 247 14.66 -11.08 8.36
CA ALA A 247 14.75 -12.51 8.02
C ALA A 247 14.23 -12.79 6.60
N LEU A 248 13.15 -12.12 6.19
CA LEU A 248 12.64 -12.18 4.82
C LEU A 248 13.63 -11.58 3.83
N GLU A 249 14.17 -10.39 4.10
CA GLU A 249 15.18 -9.72 3.29
C GLU A 249 16.40 -10.63 3.04
N GLN A 250 16.96 -11.21 4.10
CA GLN A 250 18.11 -12.13 4.00
C GLN A 250 17.78 -13.37 3.15
N THR A 251 16.54 -13.84 3.22
CA THR A 251 16.10 -14.98 2.41
C THR A 251 16.03 -14.59 0.94
N LEU A 252 15.45 -13.43 0.63
CA LEU A 252 15.31 -12.92 -0.74
C LEU A 252 16.69 -12.65 -1.39
N TYR A 253 17.64 -12.10 -0.68
CA TYR A 253 19.00 -11.94 -1.22
C TYR A 253 19.68 -13.27 -1.57
N ARG A 254 19.31 -14.37 -0.91
CA ARG A 254 19.85 -15.71 -1.21
C ARG A 254 19.14 -16.43 -2.36
N THR A 255 17.82 -16.19 -2.53
CA THR A 255 16.99 -16.95 -3.47
C THR A 255 16.70 -16.21 -4.76
N VAL A 256 16.51 -14.88 -4.71
CA VAL A 256 16.13 -14.04 -5.85
C VAL A 256 17.25 -13.06 -6.23
N ALA A 257 18.09 -12.68 -5.26
CA ALA A 257 19.18 -11.72 -5.40
C ALA A 257 18.76 -10.39 -6.07
N PRO A 258 17.72 -9.71 -5.56
CA PRO A 258 17.28 -8.43 -6.12
C PRO A 258 18.37 -7.36 -5.98
N GLU A 259 18.35 -6.34 -6.85
CA GLU A 259 19.30 -5.24 -6.73
C GLU A 259 19.18 -4.50 -5.40
N ARG A 260 17.94 -4.18 -5.02
CA ARG A 260 17.64 -3.43 -3.79
C ARG A 260 16.35 -3.93 -3.11
N ILE A 261 16.40 -3.91 -1.79
CA ILE A 261 15.21 -4.11 -0.95
C ILE A 261 15.04 -2.88 -0.07
N PHE A 262 13.84 -2.33 -0.06
CA PHE A 262 13.44 -1.30 0.90
C PHE A 262 12.57 -1.93 1.98
N ILE A 263 12.90 -1.73 3.25
CA ILE A 263 12.09 -2.12 4.41
C ILE A 263 11.49 -0.87 5.03
N GLY A 264 10.15 -0.84 5.15
CA GLY A 264 9.42 0.24 5.78
C GLY A 264 8.38 -0.24 6.78
N ASN A 265 7.82 0.69 7.51
CA ASN A 265 6.72 0.41 8.42
C ASN A 265 5.40 0.22 7.67
N LEU A 266 4.54 -0.63 8.18
CA LEU A 266 3.13 -0.66 7.83
C LEU A 266 2.43 0.47 8.59
N GLY A 267 1.84 1.43 7.85
CA GLY A 267 1.24 2.63 8.41
C GLY A 267 0.11 2.38 9.40
N ALA A 268 -0.20 3.38 10.21
CA ALA A 268 -1.16 3.25 11.31
C ALA A 268 -2.57 2.86 10.84
N VAL A 269 -3.02 3.38 9.68
CA VAL A 269 -4.33 3.06 9.10
C VAL A 269 -4.39 1.58 8.71
N ILE A 270 -3.47 1.09 7.89
CA ILE A 270 -3.48 -0.31 7.45
C ILE A 270 -3.15 -1.23 8.63
N GLY A 271 -2.20 -0.84 9.49
CA GLY A 271 -1.82 -1.57 10.69
C GLY A 271 -2.96 -1.79 11.68
N SER A 272 -3.90 -0.84 11.79
CA SER A 272 -5.11 -0.98 12.61
C SER A 272 -6.01 -2.13 12.15
N HIS A 273 -6.02 -2.43 10.85
CA HIS A 273 -6.78 -3.54 10.27
C HIS A 273 -6.00 -4.85 10.18
N ALA A 274 -4.70 -4.79 9.92
CA ALA A 274 -3.88 -5.99 9.75
C ALA A 274 -3.26 -6.51 11.05
N GLY A 275 -3.05 -5.62 12.01
CA GLY A 275 -2.54 -5.91 13.36
C GLY A 275 -1.02 -6.05 13.45
N PRO A 276 -0.53 -6.09 14.71
CA PRO A 276 0.88 -6.29 15.00
C PRO A 276 1.40 -7.62 14.45
N GLY A 277 2.64 -7.63 13.97
CA GLY A 277 3.27 -8.81 13.39
C GLY A 277 2.84 -9.10 11.95
N THR A 278 2.14 -8.19 11.28
CA THR A 278 1.93 -8.25 9.84
C THR A 278 3.26 -8.07 9.12
N LEU A 279 3.52 -8.92 8.12
CA LEU A 279 4.70 -8.86 7.27
C LEU A 279 4.27 -9.01 5.82
N ALA A 280 4.66 -8.08 4.97
CA ALA A 280 4.30 -8.09 3.56
C ALA A 280 5.50 -7.85 2.66
N VAL A 281 5.46 -8.42 1.44
CA VAL A 281 6.43 -8.21 0.37
C VAL A 281 5.70 -7.82 -0.91
N PHE A 282 6.30 -6.88 -1.64
CA PHE A 282 5.75 -6.29 -2.86
C PHE A 282 6.82 -6.28 -3.95
N PHE A 283 6.46 -6.75 -5.13
CA PHE A 283 7.36 -6.91 -6.26
C PHE A 283 6.58 -6.96 -7.57
N MET A 284 7.26 -6.79 -8.69
CA MET A 284 6.67 -7.01 -10.01
C MET A 284 6.76 -8.50 -10.38
N GLY A 285 5.67 -9.04 -10.92
CA GLY A 285 5.57 -10.46 -11.26
C GLY A 285 4.59 -10.74 -12.40
N ASP A 286 4.53 -12.00 -12.83
CA ASP A 286 3.72 -12.42 -14.00
C ASP A 286 2.24 -12.13 -13.83
N HIS A 287 1.76 -12.23 -12.60
CA HIS A 287 0.38 -11.92 -12.21
C HIS A 287 0.32 -11.73 -10.69
N ARG A 288 -0.71 -11.02 -10.25
CA ARG A 288 -1.00 -10.86 -8.81
C ARG A 288 -1.22 -12.17 -8.10
#